data_7fd1bb721c050a5fcc5a15497b174f65
#
_entry.id   7fd1bb721c050a5fcc5a15497b174f65
#
_cell.length_a   1.000
_cell.length_b   1.000
_cell.length_c   1.000
_cell.angle_alpha   90.00
_cell.angle_beta   90.00
_cell.angle_gamma   90.00
#
_symmetry.space_group_name_H-M   'P 1'
#
loop_
_entity.id
_entity.type
_entity.pdbx_description
1 polymer ?
#
loop_
_entity_poly.entity_id
_entity_poly.type
_entity_poly.pdbx_seq_one_letter_code
_entity_poly.pdbx_strand_id
1 'polypeptide(L)'
;SVIINPVTGDIEISFSPGSRDLAPLEDVLNLIEKLGSEENRIIIAFDEFQEIFRINSGMDRMLRSVIQNHKNINYVFMGSSESMIREIFEKKESPFFRFGTLFTLGKIAQDKFRLYLEYNFTGVVEEAAAVSREILKITGSHPYYTQQLAFMVWEMVNRSGYSANIAEAAADMIVTS
;
A
#
# COMPACT_ATOMS: atom_id res chain seq x y z
N SER A 1 -10.46 -13.17 -12.95
CA SER A 1 -9.70 -14.38 -12.59
C SER A 1 -9.37 -14.38 -11.11
N VAL A 2 -9.26 -15.55 -10.53
CA VAL A 2 -8.81 -15.73 -9.14
C VAL A 2 -7.51 -16.52 -9.21
N ILE A 3 -6.45 -16.01 -8.60
CA ILE A 3 -5.15 -16.66 -8.52
C ILE A 3 -4.88 -16.91 -7.03
N ILE A 4 -4.59 -18.13 -6.65
CA ILE A 4 -4.21 -18.50 -5.29
C ILE A 4 -2.72 -18.82 -5.32
N ASN A 5 -1.93 -18.12 -4.52
CA ASN A 5 -0.52 -18.45 -4.34
C ASN A 5 -0.42 -19.67 -3.38
N PRO A 6 0.04 -20.83 -3.85
CA PRO A 6 0.05 -22.04 -3.02
C PRO A 6 1.10 -22.01 -1.91
N VAL A 7 2.04 -21.07 -1.93
CA VAL A 7 3.13 -20.96 -0.93
C VAL A 7 2.77 -19.99 0.19
N THR A 8 2.19 -18.83 -0.13
CA THR A 8 1.84 -17.80 0.85
C THR A 8 0.38 -17.85 1.28
N GLY A 9 -0.48 -18.54 0.51
CA GLY A 9 -1.92 -18.53 0.71
C GLY A 9 -2.61 -17.26 0.23
N ASP A 10 -1.87 -16.34 -0.42
CA ASP A 10 -2.43 -15.10 -0.94
C ASP A 10 -3.40 -15.37 -2.09
N ILE A 11 -4.51 -14.67 -2.07
CA ILE A 11 -5.54 -14.74 -3.11
C ILE A 11 -5.53 -13.40 -3.85
N GLU A 12 -5.18 -13.45 -5.12
CA GLU A 12 -5.28 -12.31 -6.03
C GLU A 12 -6.54 -12.44 -6.88
N ILE A 13 -7.40 -11.43 -6.82
CA ILE A 13 -8.63 -11.36 -7.60
C ILE A 13 -8.50 -10.23 -8.61
N SER A 14 -8.46 -10.59 -9.91
CA SER A 14 -8.45 -9.60 -10.97
C SER A 14 -9.78 -9.59 -11.74
N PHE A 15 -10.32 -8.39 -11.95
CA PHE A 15 -11.56 -8.18 -12.69
C PHE A 15 -11.24 -7.64 -14.08
N SER A 16 -11.86 -8.20 -15.11
CA SER A 16 -11.78 -7.65 -16.47
C SER A 16 -12.71 -6.43 -16.59
N PRO A 17 -12.23 -5.29 -17.10
CA PRO A 17 -13.08 -4.15 -17.36
C PRO A 17 -14.18 -4.53 -18.37
N GLY A 18 -15.46 -4.33 -18.02
CA GLY A 18 -16.58 -4.52 -18.94
C GLY A 18 -17.64 -5.54 -18.54
N SER A 19 -17.42 -6.42 -17.55
CA SER A 19 -18.53 -7.23 -17.05
C SER A 19 -19.38 -6.42 -16.06
N ARG A 20 -20.64 -6.20 -16.40
CA ARG A 20 -21.62 -5.58 -15.48
C ARG A 20 -22.16 -6.56 -14.43
N ASP A 21 -21.72 -7.79 -14.47
CA ASP A 21 -22.19 -8.85 -13.58
C ASP A 21 -21.35 -8.85 -12.30
N LEU A 22 -21.98 -8.53 -11.18
CA LEU A 22 -21.39 -8.47 -9.86
C LEU A 22 -21.49 -9.80 -9.09
N ALA A 23 -22.29 -10.73 -9.59
CA ALA A 23 -22.49 -12.05 -8.97
C ALA A 23 -21.16 -12.81 -8.73
N PRO A 24 -20.16 -12.76 -9.65
CA PRO A 24 -18.89 -13.42 -9.40
C PRO A 24 -18.13 -12.92 -8.18
N LEU A 25 -18.21 -11.63 -7.86
CA LEU A 25 -17.53 -11.08 -6.68
C LEU A 25 -18.22 -11.54 -5.39
N GLU A 26 -19.54 -11.48 -5.35
CA GLU A 26 -20.34 -11.97 -4.23
C GLU A 26 -20.08 -13.44 -3.96
N ASP A 27 -20.11 -14.28 -5.00
CA ASP A 27 -19.85 -15.71 -4.90
C ASP A 27 -18.45 -16.01 -4.33
N VAL A 28 -17.43 -15.29 -4.81
CA VAL A 28 -16.05 -15.42 -4.32
C VAL A 28 -15.94 -15.03 -2.84
N LEU A 29 -16.52 -13.89 -2.45
CA LEU A 29 -16.47 -13.45 -1.06
C LEU A 29 -17.21 -14.39 -0.13
N ASN A 30 -18.37 -14.91 -0.53
CA ASN A 30 -19.14 -15.90 0.20
C ASN A 30 -18.42 -17.26 0.28
N LEU A 31 -17.65 -17.63 -0.74
CA LEU A 31 -16.80 -18.83 -0.69
C LEU A 31 -15.67 -18.66 0.32
N ILE A 32 -15.00 -17.52 0.31
CA ILE A 32 -13.92 -17.22 1.27
C ILE A 32 -14.46 -17.21 2.71
N GLU A 33 -15.65 -16.66 2.95
CA GLU A 33 -16.31 -16.71 4.26
C GLU A 33 -16.49 -18.13 4.79
N LYS A 34 -16.81 -19.08 3.90
CA LYS A 34 -16.95 -20.52 4.25
C LYS A 34 -15.62 -21.20 4.53
N LEU A 35 -14.52 -20.69 3.99
CA LEU A 35 -13.17 -21.23 4.23
C LEU A 35 -12.58 -20.74 5.55
N GLY A 36 -13.02 -19.61 6.07
CA GLY A 36 -12.63 -19.08 7.36
C GLY A 36 -13.40 -19.73 8.52
N SER A 37 -12.90 -19.50 9.73
CA SER A 37 -13.56 -19.90 10.98
C SER A 37 -13.36 -18.84 12.06
N GLU A 38 -14.06 -18.96 13.17
CA GLU A 38 -13.91 -18.02 14.30
C GLU A 38 -12.48 -18.04 14.87
N GLU A 39 -11.81 -19.20 14.83
CA GLU A 39 -10.44 -19.38 15.30
C GLU A 39 -9.39 -18.97 14.24
N ASN A 40 -9.75 -19.11 12.94
CA ASN A 40 -8.89 -18.80 11.80
C ASN A 40 -9.60 -17.86 10.82
N ARG A 41 -9.67 -16.58 11.19
CA ARG A 41 -10.27 -15.56 10.32
C ARG A 41 -9.36 -15.22 9.15
N ILE A 42 -9.96 -15.08 7.99
CA ILE A 42 -9.25 -14.65 6.78
C ILE A 42 -9.19 -13.13 6.76
N ILE A 43 -8.08 -12.57 6.28
CA ILE A 43 -7.95 -11.13 6.06
C ILE A 43 -8.06 -10.88 4.56
N ILE A 44 -9.02 -10.03 4.16
CA ILE A 44 -9.12 -9.51 2.79
C ILE A 44 -8.76 -8.04 2.81
N ALA A 45 -7.73 -7.67 2.03
CA ALA A 45 -7.32 -6.29 1.83
C ALA A 45 -7.79 -5.81 0.44
N PHE A 46 -8.55 -4.72 0.43
CA PHE A 46 -8.90 -4.00 -0.79
C PHE A 46 -7.98 -2.80 -0.93
N ASP A 47 -7.14 -2.82 -1.97
CA ASP A 47 -6.29 -1.68 -2.31
C ASP A 47 -7.02 -0.73 -3.26
N GLU A 48 -6.67 0.56 -3.17
CA GLU A 48 -7.31 1.66 -3.93
C GLU A 48 -8.84 1.61 -3.86
N PHE A 49 -9.37 1.35 -2.65
CA PHE A 49 -10.79 1.08 -2.43
C PHE A 49 -11.72 2.20 -2.93
N GLN A 50 -11.23 3.44 -3.01
CA GLN A 50 -12.00 4.54 -3.58
C GLN A 50 -12.40 4.33 -5.04
N GLU A 51 -11.69 3.48 -5.78
CA GLU A 51 -12.01 3.18 -7.18
C GLU A 51 -13.31 2.39 -7.35
N ILE A 52 -13.80 1.74 -6.29
CA ILE A 52 -15.05 0.96 -6.35
C ILE A 52 -16.24 1.80 -6.82
N PHE A 53 -16.24 3.10 -6.49
CA PHE A 53 -17.31 4.03 -6.88
C PHE A 53 -17.27 4.42 -8.37
N ARG A 54 -16.12 4.17 -9.03
CA ARG A 54 -15.92 4.44 -10.46
C ARG A 54 -16.24 3.24 -11.33
N ILE A 55 -16.17 2.02 -10.79
CA ILE A 55 -16.34 0.79 -11.57
C ILE A 55 -17.79 0.63 -11.99
N ASN A 56 -18.73 0.75 -11.07
CA ASN A 56 -20.15 0.61 -11.36
C ASN A 56 -21.00 1.32 -10.30
N SER A 57 -22.07 2.00 -10.73
CA SER A 57 -23.03 2.58 -9.79
C SER A 57 -23.75 1.47 -9.01
N GLY A 58 -23.60 1.48 -7.68
CA GLY A 58 -24.20 0.48 -6.80
C GLY A 58 -23.28 -0.67 -6.38
N MET A 59 -22.02 -0.72 -6.87
CA MET A 59 -21.02 -1.66 -6.41
C MET A 59 -20.78 -1.54 -4.90
N ASP A 60 -20.74 -0.32 -4.40
CA ASP A 60 -20.61 0.02 -2.99
C ASP A 60 -21.74 -0.59 -2.14
N ARG A 61 -22.98 -0.46 -2.58
CA ARG A 61 -24.16 -1.03 -1.88
C ARG A 61 -24.13 -2.55 -1.90
N MET A 62 -23.84 -3.14 -3.07
CA MET A 62 -23.74 -4.58 -3.21
C MET A 62 -22.65 -5.14 -2.31
N LEU A 63 -21.44 -4.61 -2.39
CA LEU A 63 -20.33 -5.06 -1.55
C LEU A 63 -20.68 -4.93 -0.06
N ARG A 64 -21.28 -3.79 0.34
CA ARG A 64 -21.70 -3.58 1.73
C ARG A 64 -22.74 -4.60 2.18
N SER A 65 -23.71 -4.96 1.32
CA SER A 65 -24.74 -5.95 1.64
C SER A 65 -24.17 -7.36 1.86
N VAL A 66 -23.12 -7.70 1.15
CA VAL A 66 -22.42 -8.99 1.27
C VAL A 66 -21.56 -9.02 2.52
N ILE A 67 -20.61 -8.11 2.64
CA ILE A 67 -19.57 -8.18 3.68
C ILE A 67 -20.10 -7.95 5.09
N GLN A 68 -21.22 -7.26 5.27
CA GLN A 68 -21.81 -7.04 6.60
C GLN A 68 -22.26 -8.33 7.31
N ASN A 69 -22.48 -9.40 6.55
CA ASN A 69 -22.92 -10.67 7.04
C ASN A 69 -21.76 -11.64 7.36
N HIS A 70 -20.55 -11.28 6.94
CA HIS A 70 -19.38 -12.12 7.15
C HIS A 70 -18.87 -12.01 8.61
N LYS A 71 -18.53 -13.14 9.18
CA LYS A 71 -18.04 -13.29 10.56
C LYS A 71 -16.60 -13.80 10.59
N ASN A 72 -16.21 -14.56 9.57
CA ASN A 72 -14.92 -15.23 9.48
C ASN A 72 -13.89 -14.46 8.64
N ILE A 73 -14.25 -13.26 8.16
CA ILE A 73 -13.36 -12.38 7.38
C ILE A 73 -13.18 -11.06 8.11
N ASN A 74 -11.94 -10.63 8.20
CA ASN A 74 -11.58 -9.26 8.56
C ASN A 74 -11.25 -8.48 7.28
N TYR A 75 -11.91 -7.36 7.08
CA TYR A 75 -11.70 -6.52 5.91
C TYR A 75 -10.78 -5.34 6.23
N VAL A 76 -9.79 -5.11 5.34
CA VAL A 76 -8.92 -3.95 5.36
C VAL A 76 -9.15 -3.17 4.06
N PHE A 77 -9.58 -1.94 4.18
CA PHE A 77 -9.79 -1.04 3.04
C PHE A 77 -8.66 -0.03 3.01
N MET A 78 -7.89 -0.03 1.93
CA MET A 78 -6.75 0.86 1.74
C MET A 78 -7.01 1.79 0.56
N GLY A 79 -6.45 2.99 0.60
CA GLY A 79 -6.53 3.93 -0.50
C GLY A 79 -5.57 5.09 -0.30
N SER A 80 -5.04 5.59 -1.41
CA SER A 80 -4.09 6.70 -1.45
C SER A 80 -4.76 8.07 -1.31
N SER A 81 -6.06 8.18 -1.64
CA SER A 81 -6.82 9.42 -1.52
C SER A 81 -7.53 9.51 -0.17
N GLU A 82 -6.89 10.17 0.81
CA GLU A 82 -7.44 10.32 2.17
C GLU A 82 -8.84 10.97 2.16
N SER A 83 -9.05 12.01 1.36
CA SER A 83 -10.34 12.69 1.27
C SER A 83 -11.46 11.77 0.77
N MET A 84 -11.19 10.94 -0.25
CA MET A 84 -12.16 10.00 -0.78
C MET A 84 -12.44 8.87 0.21
N ILE A 85 -11.42 8.34 0.88
CA ILE A 85 -11.60 7.31 1.93
C ILE A 85 -12.44 7.87 3.09
N ARG A 86 -12.17 9.10 3.52
CA ARG A 86 -13.03 9.76 4.55
C ARG A 86 -14.46 9.94 4.07
N GLU A 87 -14.68 10.35 2.83
CA GLU A 87 -16.03 10.47 2.26
C GLU A 87 -16.78 9.13 2.30
N ILE A 88 -16.10 8.02 1.98
CA ILE A 88 -16.67 6.68 2.01
C ILE A 88 -17.11 6.27 3.43
N PHE A 89 -16.27 6.50 4.44
CA PHE A 89 -16.51 5.96 5.78
C PHE A 89 -17.13 6.96 6.78
N GLU A 90 -17.09 8.27 6.51
CA GLU A 90 -17.58 9.31 7.42
C GLU A 90 -18.86 10.02 6.93
N LYS A 91 -19.17 9.95 5.62
CA LYS A 91 -20.38 10.59 5.06
C LYS A 91 -21.61 9.74 5.32
N LYS A 92 -22.67 10.36 5.89
CA LYS A 92 -23.89 9.65 6.33
C LYS A 92 -24.64 8.93 5.22
N GLU A 93 -24.55 9.45 3.98
CA GLU A 93 -25.20 8.90 2.80
C GLU A 93 -24.44 7.70 2.20
N SER A 94 -23.21 7.45 2.66
CA SER A 94 -22.41 6.32 2.18
C SER A 94 -22.90 5.00 2.76
N PRO A 95 -22.98 3.93 1.97
CA PRO A 95 -23.25 2.57 2.49
C PRO A 95 -22.23 2.11 3.54
N PHE A 96 -21.03 2.64 3.50
CA PHE A 96 -19.95 2.30 4.44
C PHE A 96 -19.87 3.23 5.65
N PHE A 97 -20.85 4.13 5.82
CA PHE A 97 -20.86 5.02 6.98
C PHE A 97 -20.68 4.26 8.30
N ARG A 98 -19.60 4.59 9.03
CA ARG A 98 -19.23 3.95 10.31
C ARG A 98 -19.09 2.43 10.25
N PHE A 99 -18.76 1.88 9.10
CA PHE A 99 -18.61 0.43 8.95
C PHE A 99 -17.30 -0.11 9.55
N GLY A 100 -16.29 0.71 9.68
CA GLY A 100 -14.99 0.34 10.23
C GLY A 100 -14.33 1.47 11.00
N THR A 101 -13.16 1.18 11.55
CA THR A 101 -12.30 2.18 12.18
C THR A 101 -11.40 2.80 11.13
N LEU A 102 -11.42 4.12 10.99
CA LEU A 102 -10.53 4.83 10.10
C LEU A 102 -9.16 4.98 10.75
N PHE A 103 -8.12 4.61 10.00
CA PHE A 103 -6.74 4.75 10.42
C PHE A 103 -5.96 5.51 9.36
N THR A 104 -5.40 6.67 9.71
CA THR A 104 -4.58 7.47 8.81
C THR A 104 -3.10 7.17 9.06
N LEU A 105 -2.41 6.69 8.02
CA LEU A 105 -0.96 6.54 8.05
C LEU A 105 -0.32 7.91 7.81
N GLY A 106 0.32 8.43 8.85
CA GLY A 106 1.13 9.64 8.76
C GLY A 106 2.48 9.41 8.05
N LYS A 107 3.27 10.47 7.96
CA LYS A 107 4.65 10.38 7.45
C LYS A 107 5.47 9.45 8.35
N ILE A 108 6.46 8.78 7.75
CA ILE A 108 7.46 8.01 8.49
C ILE A 108 8.22 8.99 9.38
N ALA A 109 8.31 8.69 10.69
CA ALA A 109 9.10 9.50 11.62
C ALA A 109 10.57 9.54 11.17
N GLN A 110 11.13 10.75 11.08
CA GLN A 110 12.44 10.97 10.47
C GLN A 110 13.56 10.19 11.15
N ASP A 111 13.51 10.04 12.47
CA ASP A 111 14.45 9.24 13.25
C ASP A 111 14.40 7.75 12.89
N LYS A 112 13.19 7.20 12.71
CA LYS A 112 12.99 5.82 12.28
C LYS A 112 13.48 5.59 10.86
N PHE A 113 13.19 6.53 9.97
CA PHE A 113 13.61 6.44 8.59
C PHE A 113 15.14 6.55 8.47
N ARG A 114 15.76 7.44 9.25
CA ARG A 114 17.22 7.56 9.33
C ARG A 114 17.87 6.25 9.78
N LEU A 115 17.38 5.65 10.87
CA LEU A 115 17.90 4.37 11.37
C LEU A 115 17.77 3.25 10.33
N TYR A 116 16.67 3.20 9.59
CA TYR A 116 16.49 2.25 8.51
C TYR A 116 17.52 2.43 7.40
N LEU A 117 17.77 3.68 6.96
CA LEU A 117 18.79 3.97 5.96
C LEU A 117 20.19 3.66 6.46
N GLU A 118 20.54 4.07 7.68
CA GLU A 118 21.83 3.78 8.31
C GLU A 118 22.11 2.27 8.35
N TYR A 119 21.11 1.49 8.76
CA TYR A 119 21.23 0.03 8.77
C TYR A 119 21.54 -0.53 7.39
N ASN A 120 20.85 -0.07 6.34
CA ASN A 120 21.08 -0.57 4.97
C ASN A 120 22.38 -0.06 4.36
N PHE A 121 22.87 1.11 4.73
CA PHE A 121 24.16 1.64 4.26
C PHE A 121 25.37 1.16 5.06
N THR A 122 25.18 0.55 6.23
CA THR A 122 26.27 0.00 7.03
C THR A 122 27.02 -1.08 6.26
N GLY A 123 28.34 -0.91 6.11
CA GLY A 123 29.20 -1.82 5.32
C GLY A 123 29.19 -1.54 3.81
N VAL A 124 28.36 -0.59 3.35
CA VAL A 124 28.31 -0.15 1.94
C VAL A 124 29.05 1.18 1.76
N VAL A 125 28.87 2.12 2.70
CA VAL A 125 29.55 3.42 2.71
C VAL A 125 30.28 3.62 4.04
N GLU A 126 31.36 4.43 4.02
CA GLU A 126 32.15 4.69 5.24
C GLU A 126 31.33 5.43 6.31
N GLU A 127 30.53 6.42 5.91
CA GLU A 127 29.76 7.28 6.80
C GLU A 127 28.24 7.11 6.60
N ALA A 128 27.71 5.91 6.87
CA ALA A 128 26.30 5.59 6.69
C ALA A 128 25.33 6.62 7.34
N ALA A 129 25.69 7.11 8.53
CA ALA A 129 24.89 8.11 9.24
C ALA A 129 24.87 9.49 8.55
N ALA A 130 25.98 9.91 7.94
CA ALA A 130 26.05 11.18 7.20
C ALA A 130 25.28 11.08 5.89
N VAL A 131 25.49 10.00 5.13
CA VAL A 131 24.77 9.70 3.88
C VAL A 131 23.27 9.66 4.13
N SER A 132 22.80 8.96 5.15
CA SER A 132 21.38 8.85 5.47
C SER A 132 20.75 10.19 5.82
N ARG A 133 21.45 11.04 6.60
CA ARG A 133 20.97 12.40 6.92
C ARG A 133 20.83 13.27 5.67
N GLU A 134 21.82 13.24 4.78
CA GLU A 134 21.81 14.07 3.57
C GLU A 134 20.72 13.63 2.60
N ILE A 135 20.51 12.30 2.42
CA ILE A 135 19.39 11.78 1.63
C ILE A 135 18.05 12.29 2.17
N LEU A 136 17.80 12.19 3.48
CA LEU A 136 16.57 12.65 4.10
C LEU A 136 16.36 14.16 3.99
N LYS A 137 17.44 14.94 4.06
CA LYS A 137 17.41 16.38 3.90
C LYS A 137 17.01 16.77 2.47
N ILE A 138 17.63 16.16 1.44
CA ILE A 138 17.34 16.43 0.04
C ILE A 138 15.90 16.05 -0.31
N THR A 139 15.44 14.88 0.13
CA THR A 139 14.13 14.34 -0.22
C THR A 139 12.98 14.83 0.69
N GLY A 140 13.30 15.62 1.71
CA GLY A 140 12.33 16.05 2.71
C GLY A 140 11.67 14.88 3.44
N SER A 141 12.36 13.75 3.53
CA SER A 141 11.85 12.49 4.11
C SER A 141 10.61 11.94 3.38
N HIS A 142 10.40 12.30 2.11
CA HIS A 142 9.32 11.74 1.31
C HIS A 142 9.67 10.28 0.96
N PRO A 143 8.84 9.27 1.31
CA PRO A 143 9.21 7.86 1.19
C PRO A 143 9.68 7.46 -0.21
N TYR A 144 8.92 7.82 -1.24
CA TYR A 144 9.25 7.49 -2.63
C TYR A 144 10.60 8.07 -3.05
N TYR A 145 10.80 9.38 -2.90
CA TYR A 145 12.05 10.05 -3.31
C TYR A 145 13.24 9.62 -2.46
N THR A 146 13.02 9.36 -1.17
CA THR A 146 14.07 8.83 -0.29
C THR A 146 14.54 7.46 -0.74
N GLN A 147 13.62 6.58 -1.08
CA GLN A 147 13.93 5.24 -1.56
C GLN A 147 14.64 5.27 -2.92
N GLN A 148 14.17 6.12 -3.83
CA GLN A 148 14.78 6.29 -5.14
C GLN A 148 16.22 6.81 -5.02
N LEU A 149 16.45 7.90 -4.27
CA LEU A 149 17.78 8.48 -4.08
C LEU A 149 18.72 7.52 -3.34
N ALA A 150 18.21 6.84 -2.31
CA ALA A 150 19.00 5.83 -1.59
C ALA A 150 19.43 4.68 -2.49
N PHE A 151 18.57 4.21 -3.37
CA PHE A 151 18.89 3.17 -4.35
C PHE A 151 19.97 3.65 -5.34
N MET A 152 19.85 4.87 -5.87
CA MET A 152 20.85 5.43 -6.79
C MET A 152 22.22 5.56 -6.13
N VAL A 153 22.27 6.08 -4.90
CA VAL A 153 23.50 6.18 -4.11
C VAL A 153 24.12 4.81 -3.89
N TRP A 154 23.31 3.82 -3.52
CA TRP A 154 23.75 2.45 -3.32
C TRP A 154 24.34 1.83 -4.60
N GLU A 155 23.68 2.04 -5.75
CA GLU A 155 24.17 1.58 -7.06
C GLU A 155 25.51 2.25 -7.44
N MET A 156 25.63 3.55 -7.25
CA MET A 156 26.87 4.30 -7.55
C MET A 156 28.06 3.74 -6.75
N VAL A 157 27.87 3.50 -5.46
CA VAL A 157 28.93 2.94 -4.61
C VAL A 157 29.33 1.53 -5.06
N ASN A 158 28.37 0.67 -5.34
CA ASN A 158 28.64 -0.70 -5.78
C ASN A 158 29.30 -0.80 -7.16
N ARG A 159 29.01 0.15 -8.08
CA ARG A 159 29.60 0.15 -9.42
C ARG A 159 30.97 0.77 -9.48
N SER A 160 31.21 1.85 -8.73
CA SER A 160 32.43 2.65 -8.83
C SER A 160 33.47 2.36 -7.74
N GLY A 161 33.09 1.71 -6.65
CA GLY A 161 33.97 1.49 -5.49
C GLY A 161 34.39 2.79 -4.78
N TYR A 162 33.72 3.90 -5.08
CA TYR A 162 34.06 5.24 -4.58
C TYR A 162 32.99 5.82 -3.68
N SER A 163 33.40 6.83 -2.88
CA SER A 163 32.51 7.58 -2.00
C SER A 163 31.27 8.08 -2.77
N ALA A 164 30.11 7.85 -2.20
CA ALA A 164 28.84 8.24 -2.78
C ALA A 164 28.78 9.76 -3.01
N ASN A 165 28.70 10.20 -4.25
CA ASN A 165 28.35 11.58 -4.58
C ASN A 165 26.83 11.75 -4.57
N ILE A 166 26.29 12.05 -3.40
CA ILE A 166 24.84 12.19 -3.20
C ILE A 166 24.27 13.32 -4.05
N ALA A 167 25.04 14.39 -4.27
CA ALA A 167 24.59 15.51 -5.09
C ALA A 167 24.43 15.12 -6.56
N GLU A 168 25.31 14.27 -7.09
CA GLU A 168 25.22 13.74 -8.44
C GLU A 168 24.01 12.80 -8.59
N ALA A 169 23.83 11.89 -7.64
CA ALA A 169 22.66 11.00 -7.61
C ALA A 169 21.34 11.79 -7.53
N ALA A 170 21.30 12.87 -6.75
CA ALA A 170 20.13 13.74 -6.66
C ALA A 170 19.85 14.50 -7.96
N ALA A 171 20.90 14.95 -8.67
CA ALA A 171 20.76 15.60 -9.97
C ALA A 171 20.20 14.63 -11.02
N ASP A 172 20.69 13.41 -11.07
CA ASP A 172 20.20 12.36 -11.99
C ASP A 172 18.75 11.99 -11.69
N MET A 173 18.34 11.96 -10.42
CA MET A 173 16.96 11.72 -10.02
C MET A 173 16.00 12.78 -10.59
N ILE A 174 16.40 14.06 -10.60
CA ILE A 174 15.57 15.15 -11.11
C ILE A 174 15.40 15.05 -12.64
N VAL A 175 16.43 14.58 -13.36
CA VAL A 175 16.40 14.46 -14.82
C VAL A 175 15.53 13.29 -15.27
N THR A 176 15.37 12.26 -14.45
CA THR A 176 14.63 11.02 -14.78
C THR A 176 13.18 10.98 -14.23
N SER A 177 12.77 12.02 -13.50
CA SER A 177 11.41 12.16 -12.93
C SER A 177 10.52 13.03 -13.81
#